data_ee5f023914783dab0b82c7172a55a51a
#
_entry.id   ee5f023914783dab0b82c7172a55a51a
#
_cell.length_a   1.000
_cell.length_b   1.000
_cell.length_c   1.000
_cell.angle_alpha   90.00
_cell.angle_beta   90.00
_cell.angle_gamma   90.00
#
_symmetry.space_group_name_H-M   'P 1'
#
loop_
_entity.id
_entity.type
_entity.pdbx_description
1 polymer ?
#
loop_
_entity_poly.entity_id
_entity_poly.type
_entity_poly.pdbx_seq_one_letter_code
_entity_poly.pdbx_strand_id
1 'polypeptide(L)' 'MEKFSIQLLEQTFLIEPQENGTFRIFDGEEKIGVIYPEVEEDGTVWKTMDDLDADFVQQLGELVSEHNM' A
#
# COMPACT_ATOMS: atom_id res chain seq x y z
N MET A 1 8.42 -5.72 -11.68
CA MET A 1 7.09 -5.14 -11.45
C MET A 1 7.17 -3.65 -11.57
N GLU A 2 6.15 -3.05 -12.17
CA GLU A 2 6.16 -1.63 -12.42
C GLU A 2 5.57 -0.81 -11.28
N LYS A 3 6.18 0.34 -11.03
CA LYS A 3 5.64 1.29 -10.06
C LYS A 3 4.37 1.92 -10.62
N PHE A 4 3.46 2.28 -9.74
CA PHE A 4 2.25 2.99 -10.14
C PHE A 4 1.85 3.99 -9.06
N SER A 5 1.00 4.94 -9.44
CA SER A 5 0.56 5.99 -8.53
C SER A 5 -0.85 5.73 -8.03
N ILE A 6 -1.10 6.10 -6.79
CA ILE A 6 -2.42 6.03 -6.18
C ILE A 6 -2.72 7.40 -5.58
N GLN A 7 -3.94 7.87 -5.79
CA GLN A 7 -4.39 9.13 -5.21
C GLN A 7 -5.30 8.83 -4.02
N LEU A 8 -4.96 9.40 -2.88
CA LEU A 8 -5.73 9.22 -1.65
C LEU A 8 -5.74 10.54 -0.88
N LEU A 9 -6.93 11.05 -0.59
CA LEU A 9 -7.11 12.27 0.20
C LEU A 9 -6.30 13.46 -0.36
N GLU A 10 -6.42 13.70 -1.64
CA GLU A 10 -5.75 14.80 -2.33
C GLU A 10 -4.22 14.68 -2.40
N GLN A 11 -3.69 13.56 -1.98
CA GLN A 11 -2.27 13.27 -2.11
C GLN A 11 -2.04 12.13 -3.09
N THR A 12 -0.90 12.18 -3.77
CA THR A 12 -0.51 11.11 -4.69
C THR A 12 0.65 10.34 -4.09
N PHE A 13 0.50 9.03 -4.03
CA PHE A 13 1.53 8.14 -3.51
C PHE A 13 2.05 7.24 -4.63
N LEU A 14 3.35 7.02 -4.64
CA LEU A 14 3.96 6.09 -5.58
C LEU A 14 4.07 4.73 -4.89
N ILE A 15 3.62 3.70 -5.56
CA ILE A 15 3.62 2.34 -5.03
C ILE A 15 4.61 1.51 -5.82
N GLU A 16 5.55 0.88 -5.12
CA GLU A 16 6.53 0.00 -5.75
C GLU A 16 6.30 -1.44 -5.30
N PRO A 17 5.72 -2.28 -6.17
CA PRO A 17 5.55 -3.70 -5.84
C PRO A 17 6.89 -4.41 -5.68
N GLN A 18 6.97 -5.31 -4.71
CA GLN A 18 8.15 -6.11 -4.44
C GLN A 18 7.89 -7.57 -4.81
N GLU A 19 8.95 -8.31 -5.07
CA GLU A 19 8.81 -9.73 -5.41
C GLU A 19 8.27 -10.58 -4.27
N ASN A 20 8.49 -10.15 -3.04
CA ASN A 20 8.04 -10.89 -1.85
C ASN A 20 6.59 -10.62 -1.46
N GLY A 21 5.82 -9.95 -2.31
CA GLY A 21 4.41 -9.67 -2.02
C GLY A 21 4.15 -8.44 -1.18
N THR A 22 5.17 -7.65 -0.91
CA THR A 22 5.01 -6.38 -0.20
C THR A 22 5.05 -5.21 -1.17
N PHE A 23 4.69 -4.03 -0.69
CA PHE A 23 4.62 -2.82 -1.51
C PHE A 23 5.28 -1.66 -0.77
N ARG A 24 6.26 -1.04 -1.40
CA ARG A 24 6.86 0.18 -0.84
C ARG A 24 6.00 1.38 -1.20
N ILE A 25 5.82 2.26 -0.23
CA ILE A 25 5.00 3.45 -0.40
C ILE A 25 5.90 4.69 -0.34
N PHE A 26 5.79 5.55 -1.35
CA PHE A 26 6.56 6.78 -1.41
C PHE A 26 5.64 7.99 -1.46
N ASP A 27 6.03 9.04 -0.76
CA ASP A 27 5.39 10.34 -0.84
C ASP A 27 6.42 11.25 -1.52
N GLY A 28 6.23 11.49 -2.82
CA GLY A 28 7.26 12.13 -3.61
C GLY A 28 8.47 11.21 -3.71
N GLU A 29 9.62 11.67 -3.27
CA GLU A 29 10.85 10.88 -3.27
C GLU A 29 11.09 10.21 -1.92
N GLU A 30 10.26 10.50 -0.93
CA GLU A 30 10.44 9.98 0.41
C GLU A 30 9.71 8.65 0.61
N LYS A 31 10.45 7.62 1.00
CA LYS A 31 9.84 6.35 1.35
C LYS A 31 9.21 6.48 2.73
N ILE A 32 7.89 6.28 2.82
CA ILE A 32 7.19 6.40 4.08
C ILE A 32 6.94 5.05 4.76
N GLY A 33 7.01 3.96 4.02
CA GLY A 33 6.84 2.65 4.63
C GLY A 33 6.61 1.56 3.61
N VAL A 34 6.37 0.36 4.14
CA VAL A 34 6.07 -0.83 3.35
C VAL A 34 4.78 -1.43 3.88
N ILE A 35 3.86 -1.76 2.99
CA ILE A 35 2.61 -2.41 3.38
C ILE A 35 2.52 -3.78 2.72
N TYR A 36 1.72 -4.66 3.28
CA TYR A 36 1.52 -6.00 2.74
C TYR A 36 0.12 -6.50 3.07
N PRO A 37 -0.46 -7.32 2.18
CA PRO A 37 -1.78 -7.89 2.44
C PRO A 37 -1.65 -9.17 3.26
N GLU A 38 -2.60 -9.39 4.16
CA GLU A 38 -2.70 -10.63 4.91
C GLU A 38 -4.12 -11.15 4.78
N VAL A 39 -4.27 -12.37 4.28
CA VAL A 39 -5.58 -12.97 4.07
C VAL A 39 -6.08 -13.54 5.39
N GLU A 40 -7.27 -13.12 5.80
CA GLU A 40 -7.92 -13.58 7.01
C GLU A 40 -9.30 -14.14 6.64
N GLU A 41 -10.00 -14.72 7.61
CA GLU A 41 -11.31 -15.33 7.37
C GLU A 41 -12.32 -14.34 6.77
N ASP A 42 -12.27 -13.10 7.21
CA ASP A 42 -13.21 -12.09 6.78
C ASP A 42 -12.75 -11.28 5.56
N GLY A 43 -11.62 -11.66 4.97
CA GLY A 43 -11.10 -10.96 3.80
C GLY A 43 -9.64 -10.56 3.98
N THR A 44 -9.20 -9.64 3.15
CA THR A 44 -7.80 -9.18 3.16
C THR A 44 -7.65 -7.98 4.06
N VAL A 45 -6.68 -8.04 4.97
CA VAL A 45 -6.31 -6.93 5.83
C VAL A 45 -4.91 -6.46 5.43
N TRP A 46 -4.74 -5.15 5.30
CA TRP A 46 -3.44 -4.59 4.95
C TRP A 46 -2.72 -4.17 6.22
N LYS A 47 -1.45 -4.57 6.30
CA LYS A 47 -0.63 -4.36 7.49
C LYS A 47 0.69 -3.70 7.14
N THR A 48 1.37 -3.18 8.14
CA THR A 48 2.69 -2.58 7.98
C THR A 48 3.51 -2.83 9.23
N MET A 49 4.83 -2.85 9.08
CA MET A 49 5.75 -2.92 10.21
C MET A 49 6.30 -1.52 10.52
N ASP A 50 5.88 -0.53 9.77
CA ASP A 50 6.32 0.85 9.95
C ASP A 50 5.31 1.61 10.81
N ASP A 51 5.70 2.81 11.25
CA ASP A 51 4.85 3.64 12.10
C ASP A 51 3.84 4.42 11.24
N LEU A 52 2.86 3.70 10.72
CA LEU A 52 1.80 4.27 9.88
C LEU A 52 0.43 3.98 10.50
N ASP A 53 -0.51 4.91 10.28
CA ASP A 53 -1.87 4.76 10.75
C ASP A 53 -2.55 3.54 10.10
N ALA A 54 -3.22 2.71 10.90
CA ALA A 54 -3.85 1.50 10.40
C ALA A 54 -4.92 1.78 9.36
N ASP A 55 -5.73 2.82 9.55
CA ASP A 55 -6.76 3.17 8.58
C ASP A 55 -6.15 3.63 7.26
N PHE A 56 -5.08 4.40 7.34
CA PHE A 56 -4.35 4.83 6.14
C PHE A 56 -3.81 3.64 5.36
N VAL A 57 -3.19 2.69 6.07
CA VAL A 57 -2.63 1.49 5.45
C VAL A 57 -3.73 0.67 4.77
N GLN A 58 -4.87 0.50 5.43
CA GLN A 58 -5.98 -0.25 4.87
C GLN A 58 -6.52 0.42 3.61
N GLN A 59 -6.69 1.73 3.63
CA GLN A 59 -7.18 2.47 2.47
C GLN A 59 -6.22 2.38 1.29
N LEU A 60 -4.92 2.53 1.54
CA LEU A 60 -3.92 2.38 0.50
C LEU A 60 -3.95 0.97 -0.09
N GLY A 61 -4.02 -0.04 0.77
CA GLY A 61 -4.03 -1.41 0.32
C GLY A 61 -5.25 -1.73 -0.54
N GLU A 62 -6.40 -1.21 -0.18
CA GLU A 62 -7.61 -1.40 -0.97
C GLU A 62 -7.45 -0.80 -2.37
N LEU A 63 -6.84 0.38 -2.46
CA LEU A 63 -6.60 1.02 -3.75
C LEU A 63 -5.55 0.25 -4.56
N VAL A 64 -4.55 -0.31 -3.91
CA VAL A 64 -3.57 -1.18 -4.57
C VAL A 64 -4.28 -2.40 -5.16
N SER A 65 -5.19 -3.01 -4.40
CA SER A 65 -5.95 -4.16 -4.87
C SER A 65 -6.80 -3.81 -6.09
N GLU A 66 -7.44 -2.65 -6.07
CA GLU A 66 -8.25 -2.20 -7.20
C GLU A 66 -7.39 -2.00 -8.45
N HIS A 67 -6.19 -1.46 -8.27
CA HIS A 67 -5.28 -1.23 -9.40
C HIS A 67 -4.87 -2.55 -10.07
N ASN A 68 -4.72 -3.59 -9.28
CA ASN A 68 -4.24 -4.89 -9.76
C ASN A 68 -5.36 -5.83 -10.27
N MET A 69 -6.58 -5.37 -10.26
CA MET A 69 -7.71 -6.17 -10.76
C MET A 69 -7.85 -6.12 -12.28
#